data_e1c39f14f2bebe3ded61d20ea7826090
#
_entry.id   e1c39f14f2bebe3ded61d20ea7826090
#
_cell.length_a   1.000
_cell.length_b   1.000
_cell.length_c   1.000
_cell.angle_alpha   90.00
_cell.angle_beta   90.00
_cell.angle_gamma   90.00
#
_symmetry.space_group_name_H-M   'P 1'
#
loop_
_entity.id
_entity.type
_entity.pdbx_description
1 polymer ?
#
loop_
_entity_poly.entity_id
_entity_poly.type
_entity_poly.pdbx_seq_one_letter_code
_entity_poly.pdbx_strand_id
1 'polypeptide(L)'
;MEQLVKKKEIVSAFLRSNVLVSRQVLDRLSHPDVVDQWHAALEKGAHPSDLISAKGFPIPSVRILWEYDDRPKKRTVQDFVDYFNARYRALARLLHNRQELQNLTSIGRLRGKRDREQVSIIGIVFDKRQTKNDHWMLTLEDTTGTINVLVSKSKPDQAIAASDIVLDEVIGVRGVMGENMVFADALVIPDVPIFEQKRTPDEVYAAVLSCIHVGSARFEKEKFENFLRWVNGEYGTPEQKAIASKLKYIFICGDVVDGVGIYPQQEKELSITDVRAQYSECARLLSKIRRDVHLIIGPGNHDVGRISEPQPKLMKEYARPLWELPNVTMVCNPCVTNIHASADFEGIDVLTYHGYSFDDYGEIVPSIKNSGKHISDRAPLIMRFLLQRRHLAPQHTSTLYIPDARADPLVIEKVPDLFFAGHIHKAGAMQYRGVTLVSASCFQGKTDFQEKVGHDPEPGVVPVVNLQTRQVHMLRF
;
A
#
# COMPACT_ATOMS: atom_id res chain seq x y z
N MET A 1 -6.83 -33.29 -11.22
CA MET A 1 -6.10 -34.30 -12.02
C MET A 1 -6.08 -33.89 -13.50
N GLU A 2 -7.19 -33.51 -14.08
CA GLU A 2 -7.34 -33.08 -15.48
C GLU A 2 -6.41 -31.93 -15.89
N GLN A 3 -6.34 -30.86 -15.11
CA GLN A 3 -5.44 -29.72 -15.36
C GLN A 3 -3.94 -30.12 -15.38
N LEU A 4 -3.55 -31.11 -14.59
CA LEU A 4 -2.16 -31.57 -14.59
C LEU A 4 -1.84 -32.37 -15.87
N VAL A 5 -2.82 -33.11 -16.40
CA VAL A 5 -2.67 -33.82 -17.69
C VAL A 5 -2.50 -32.81 -18.82
N LYS A 6 -3.39 -31.82 -18.93
CA LYS A 6 -3.32 -30.74 -19.92
C LYS A 6 -1.99 -29.98 -19.89
N LYS A 7 -1.49 -29.65 -18.69
CA LYS A 7 -0.17 -29.01 -18.53
C LYS A 7 0.96 -29.86 -19.09
N LYS A 8 0.97 -31.16 -18.81
CA LYS A 8 1.98 -32.10 -19.34
C LYS A 8 1.93 -32.18 -20.87
N GLU A 9 0.75 -32.20 -21.45
CA GLU A 9 0.57 -32.25 -22.90
C GLU A 9 1.06 -30.97 -23.57
N ILE A 10 0.77 -29.80 -23.00
CA ILE A 10 1.27 -28.51 -23.47
C ILE A 10 2.81 -28.48 -23.42
N VAL A 11 3.40 -28.80 -22.28
CA VAL A 11 4.88 -28.83 -22.12
C VAL A 11 5.50 -29.80 -23.11
N SER A 12 4.90 -30.98 -23.32
CA SER A 12 5.37 -31.96 -24.29
C SER A 12 5.28 -31.45 -25.73
N ALA A 13 4.24 -30.69 -26.08
CA ALA A 13 4.11 -30.06 -27.40
C ALA A 13 5.21 -29.02 -27.64
N PHE A 14 5.52 -28.19 -26.63
CA PHE A 14 6.60 -27.20 -26.68
C PHE A 14 7.95 -27.86 -26.93
N LEU A 15 8.26 -28.92 -26.17
CA LEU A 15 9.52 -29.65 -26.29
C LEU A 15 9.66 -30.36 -27.66
N ARG A 16 8.56 -30.98 -28.16
CA ARG A 16 8.56 -31.63 -29.49
C ARG A 16 8.73 -30.65 -30.64
N SER A 17 8.31 -29.40 -30.45
CA SER A 17 8.43 -28.34 -31.45
C SER A 17 9.73 -27.52 -31.30
N ASN A 18 10.68 -27.93 -30.48
CA ASN A 18 11.91 -27.21 -30.15
C ASN A 18 11.67 -25.79 -29.61
N VAL A 19 10.52 -25.55 -28.98
CA VAL A 19 10.20 -24.27 -28.33
C VAL A 19 10.60 -24.32 -26.87
N LEU A 20 11.40 -23.34 -26.44
CA LEU A 20 11.93 -23.27 -25.08
C LEU A 20 10.81 -23.11 -24.04
N VAL A 21 10.72 -24.04 -23.09
CA VAL A 21 9.87 -23.90 -21.91
C VAL A 21 10.56 -22.99 -20.91
N SER A 22 10.45 -21.67 -21.15
CA SER A 22 11.02 -20.66 -20.28
C SER A 22 10.24 -20.57 -18.95
N ARG A 23 10.84 -19.90 -17.94
CA ARG A 23 10.15 -19.59 -16.68
C ARG A 23 8.82 -18.86 -16.92
N GLN A 24 8.78 -17.98 -17.91
CA GLN A 24 7.57 -17.27 -18.32
C GLN A 24 6.48 -18.20 -18.86
N VAL A 25 6.83 -19.26 -19.60
CA VAL A 25 5.88 -20.30 -20.03
C VAL A 25 5.34 -21.07 -18.84
N LEU A 26 6.20 -21.44 -17.88
CA LEU A 26 5.80 -22.15 -16.66
C LEU A 26 4.89 -21.28 -15.78
N ASP A 27 5.18 -19.99 -15.65
CA ASP A 27 4.35 -19.05 -14.90
C ASP A 27 2.95 -18.92 -15.55
N ARG A 28 2.86 -18.86 -16.89
CA ARG A 28 1.58 -18.87 -17.61
C ARG A 28 0.79 -20.17 -17.39
N LEU A 29 1.47 -21.31 -17.36
CA LEU A 29 0.85 -22.60 -17.09
C LEU A 29 0.43 -22.77 -15.61
N SER A 30 0.75 -21.84 -14.72
CA SER A 30 0.18 -21.86 -13.36
C SER A 30 -1.30 -21.48 -13.34
N HIS A 31 -1.80 -20.79 -14.39
CA HIS A 31 -3.19 -20.34 -14.52
C HIS A 31 -4.05 -21.39 -15.26
N PRO A 32 -5.10 -21.93 -14.62
CA PRO A 32 -5.98 -22.95 -15.22
C PRO A 32 -6.57 -22.55 -16.57
N ASP A 33 -7.02 -21.31 -16.70
CA ASP A 33 -7.65 -20.81 -17.94
C ASP A 33 -6.67 -20.75 -19.11
N VAL A 34 -5.41 -20.41 -18.86
CA VAL A 34 -4.35 -20.46 -19.88
C VAL A 34 -4.09 -21.89 -20.31
N VAL A 35 -4.09 -22.81 -19.37
CA VAL A 35 -3.93 -24.26 -19.67
C VAL A 35 -5.04 -24.76 -20.57
N ASP A 36 -6.30 -24.41 -20.27
CA ASP A 36 -7.44 -24.82 -21.08
C ASP A 36 -7.40 -24.19 -22.47
N GLN A 37 -7.07 -22.89 -22.59
CA GLN A 37 -6.96 -22.19 -23.86
C GLN A 37 -5.79 -22.72 -24.72
N TRP A 38 -4.61 -22.89 -24.14
CA TRP A 38 -3.45 -23.39 -24.85
C TRP A 38 -3.65 -24.86 -25.28
N HIS A 39 -4.24 -25.67 -24.42
CA HIS A 39 -4.56 -27.03 -24.77
C HIS A 39 -5.55 -27.10 -25.95
N ALA A 40 -6.67 -26.35 -25.90
CA ALA A 40 -7.64 -26.28 -26.99
C ALA A 40 -7.05 -25.70 -28.30
N ALA A 41 -6.10 -24.76 -28.21
CA ALA A 41 -5.41 -24.23 -29.38
C ALA A 41 -4.47 -25.27 -30.02
N LEU A 42 -3.74 -26.03 -29.20
CA LEU A 42 -2.87 -27.13 -29.66
C LEU A 42 -3.68 -28.26 -30.31
N GLU A 43 -4.83 -28.62 -29.75
CA GLU A 43 -5.77 -29.58 -30.34
C GLU A 43 -6.27 -29.12 -31.72
N LYS A 44 -6.38 -27.81 -31.95
CA LYS A 44 -6.74 -27.20 -33.24
C LYS A 44 -5.54 -27.02 -34.18
N GLY A 45 -4.37 -27.52 -33.81
CA GLY A 45 -3.17 -27.49 -34.64
C GLY A 45 -2.33 -26.21 -34.56
N ALA A 46 -2.53 -25.35 -33.55
CA ALA A 46 -1.68 -24.20 -33.33
C ALA A 46 -0.24 -24.63 -33.00
N HIS A 47 0.76 -23.92 -33.57
CA HIS A 47 2.15 -24.17 -33.22
C HIS A 47 2.48 -23.58 -31.83
N PRO A 48 3.26 -24.25 -30.97
CA PRO A 48 3.60 -23.74 -29.63
C PRO A 48 4.22 -22.33 -29.60
N SER A 49 4.99 -21.92 -30.64
CA SER A 49 5.51 -20.56 -30.76
C SER A 49 4.40 -19.51 -30.88
N ASP A 50 3.27 -19.87 -31.51
CA ASP A 50 2.15 -18.96 -31.70
C ASP A 50 1.43 -18.68 -30.37
N LEU A 51 1.46 -19.66 -29.46
CA LEU A 51 0.90 -19.49 -28.09
C LEU A 51 1.72 -18.52 -27.24
N ILE A 52 3.04 -18.44 -27.49
CA ILE A 52 3.91 -17.46 -26.83
C ILE A 52 3.76 -16.08 -27.48
N SER A 53 3.68 -16.04 -28.82
CA SER A 53 3.61 -14.82 -29.62
C SER A 53 2.20 -14.29 -29.81
N ALA A 54 1.17 -15.12 -29.52
CA ALA A 54 -0.23 -14.70 -29.68
C ALA A 54 -0.53 -13.49 -28.78
N LYS A 55 -0.78 -12.35 -29.42
CA LYS A 55 -1.38 -11.14 -28.81
C LYS A 55 -2.83 -11.38 -28.35
N GLY A 56 -3.24 -12.65 -28.19
CA GLY A 56 -4.57 -13.09 -27.85
C GLY A 56 -4.69 -13.35 -26.35
N PHE A 57 -5.36 -12.45 -25.65
CA PHE A 57 -5.73 -12.48 -24.23
C PHE A 57 -4.55 -12.38 -23.24
N PRO A 58 -4.06 -11.19 -22.97
CA PRO A 58 -3.29 -11.00 -21.76
C PRO A 58 -4.26 -11.22 -20.61
N ILE A 59 -4.19 -12.40 -19.94
CA ILE A 59 -4.58 -12.45 -18.53
C ILE A 59 -3.74 -11.36 -17.88
N PRO A 60 -4.35 -10.38 -17.22
CA PRO A 60 -3.62 -9.28 -16.64
C PRO A 60 -2.54 -9.87 -15.73
N SER A 61 -1.26 -9.70 -16.08
CA SER A 61 -0.19 -10.28 -15.27
C SER A 61 -0.18 -9.60 -13.92
N VAL A 62 -0.42 -10.34 -12.85
CA VAL A 62 -0.30 -9.89 -11.47
C VAL A 62 0.76 -10.73 -10.80
N ARG A 63 1.84 -10.08 -10.35
CA ARG A 63 2.90 -10.73 -9.59
C ARG A 63 3.03 -10.07 -8.24
N ILE A 64 3.04 -10.84 -7.17
CA ILE A 64 3.35 -10.34 -5.85
C ILE A 64 4.87 -10.20 -5.78
N LEU A 65 5.35 -8.95 -5.62
CA LEU A 65 6.78 -8.67 -5.48
C LEU A 65 7.23 -8.78 -4.04
N TRP A 66 6.36 -8.36 -3.14
CA TRP A 66 6.60 -8.45 -1.71
C TRP A 66 5.27 -8.65 -0.98
N GLU A 67 5.28 -9.62 -0.06
CA GLU A 67 4.22 -9.85 0.93
C GLU A 67 4.83 -10.36 2.22
N TYR A 68 4.15 -10.14 3.33
CA TYR A 68 4.60 -10.61 4.63
C TYR A 68 4.39 -12.12 4.78
N ASP A 69 5.46 -12.84 5.09
CA ASP A 69 5.42 -14.26 5.46
C ASP A 69 5.15 -14.39 6.97
N ASP A 70 3.87 -14.57 7.30
CA ASP A 70 3.42 -14.68 8.68
C ASP A 70 3.80 -16.04 9.27
N ARG A 71 4.75 -16.00 10.22
CA ARG A 71 5.14 -17.18 10.98
C ARG A 71 4.73 -17.03 12.43
N PRO A 72 3.81 -17.87 12.93
CA PRO A 72 3.45 -17.85 14.33
C PRO A 72 4.67 -18.03 15.22
N LYS A 73 4.91 -17.09 16.11
CA LYS A 73 6.05 -17.07 17.04
C LYS A 73 5.67 -16.39 18.33
N LYS A 74 6.13 -16.92 19.46
CA LYS A 74 6.08 -16.18 20.73
C LYS A 74 7.04 -14.98 20.62
N ARG A 75 6.54 -13.79 20.89
CA ARG A 75 7.31 -12.53 20.84
C ARG A 75 7.90 -12.21 22.22
N THR A 76 9.05 -11.59 22.24
CA THR A 76 9.78 -11.13 23.42
C THR A 76 10.16 -9.66 23.25
N VAL A 77 10.64 -9.04 24.33
CA VAL A 77 11.17 -7.65 24.26
C VAL A 77 12.31 -7.53 23.25
N GLN A 78 13.15 -8.58 23.10
CA GLN A 78 14.23 -8.59 22.12
C GLN A 78 13.72 -8.49 20.67
N ASP A 79 12.56 -9.09 20.36
CA ASP A 79 11.99 -8.99 19.02
C ASP A 79 11.63 -7.53 18.66
N PHE A 80 11.21 -6.70 19.64
CA PHE A 80 11.00 -5.26 19.43
C PHE A 80 12.30 -4.52 19.22
N VAL A 81 13.34 -4.79 20.01
CA VAL A 81 14.67 -4.19 19.82
C VAL A 81 15.22 -4.52 18.43
N ASP A 82 15.12 -5.77 18.01
CA ASP A 82 15.58 -6.21 16.69
C ASP A 82 14.78 -5.60 15.56
N TYR A 83 13.46 -5.42 15.76
CA TYR A 83 12.55 -4.76 14.83
C TYR A 83 12.95 -3.30 14.58
N PHE A 84 13.16 -2.49 15.65
CA PHE A 84 13.60 -1.10 15.51
C PHE A 84 15.01 -1.00 14.93
N ASN A 85 15.91 -1.92 15.28
CA ASN A 85 17.22 -2.02 14.66
C ASN A 85 17.14 -2.36 13.16
N ALA A 86 16.20 -3.22 12.76
CA ALA A 86 15.98 -3.52 11.34
C ALA A 86 15.44 -2.29 10.59
N ARG A 87 14.47 -1.56 11.16
CA ARG A 87 13.99 -0.26 10.67
C ARG A 87 15.14 0.72 10.46
N TYR A 88 15.91 0.95 11.52
CA TYR A 88 17.07 1.85 11.48
C TYR A 88 18.02 1.49 10.33
N ARG A 89 18.44 0.22 10.25
CA ARG A 89 19.35 -0.24 9.18
C ARG A 89 18.78 -0.04 7.79
N ALA A 90 17.50 -0.32 7.58
CA ALA A 90 16.86 -0.17 6.28
C ALA A 90 16.80 1.31 5.84
N LEU A 91 16.34 2.20 6.72
CA LEU A 91 16.19 3.62 6.41
C LEU A 91 17.54 4.36 6.40
N ALA A 92 18.48 3.98 7.27
CA ALA A 92 19.84 4.53 7.26
C ALA A 92 20.55 4.25 5.93
N ARG A 93 20.37 3.06 5.30
CA ARG A 93 20.92 2.78 3.96
C ARG A 93 20.42 3.77 2.90
N LEU A 94 19.15 4.20 2.98
CA LEU A 94 18.60 5.22 2.06
C LEU A 94 19.21 6.59 2.32
N LEU A 95 19.39 6.96 3.60
CA LEU A 95 19.96 8.22 4.01
C LEU A 95 21.47 8.32 3.74
N HIS A 96 22.23 7.24 3.79
CA HIS A 96 23.66 7.21 3.47
C HIS A 96 23.99 7.75 2.08
N ASN A 97 23.07 7.62 1.13
CA ASN A 97 23.25 8.09 -0.24
C ASN A 97 22.80 9.55 -0.46
N ARG A 98 22.41 10.25 0.61
CA ARG A 98 21.94 11.64 0.52
C ARG A 98 23.14 12.59 0.50
N GLN A 99 23.22 13.44 -0.53
CA GLN A 99 24.31 14.41 -0.70
C GLN A 99 24.41 15.42 0.44
N GLU A 100 23.30 15.68 1.12
CA GLU A 100 23.22 16.58 2.26
C GLU A 100 23.96 16.06 3.52
N LEU A 101 24.19 14.73 3.60
CA LEU A 101 24.78 14.05 4.76
C LEU A 101 26.25 13.63 4.49
N GLN A 102 27.10 14.61 4.24
CA GLN A 102 28.55 14.35 4.09
C GLN A 102 29.20 14.09 5.45
N ASN A 103 30.27 13.29 5.47
CA ASN A 103 31.05 12.97 6.67
C ASN A 103 30.21 12.34 7.79
N LEU A 104 29.34 11.37 7.41
CA LEU A 104 28.54 10.64 8.37
C LEU A 104 29.38 9.98 9.45
N THR A 105 28.94 10.13 10.69
CA THR A 105 29.56 9.48 11.87
C THR A 105 28.46 8.88 12.76
N SER A 106 28.80 7.86 13.55
CA SER A 106 27.88 7.33 14.56
C SER A 106 27.79 8.26 15.76
N ILE A 107 26.65 8.21 16.47
CA ILE A 107 26.41 9.05 17.65
C ILE A 107 27.48 8.81 18.74
N GLY A 108 27.87 7.56 18.98
CA GLY A 108 28.91 7.24 19.95
C GLY A 108 30.26 7.87 19.68
N ARG A 109 30.61 8.15 18.40
CA ARG A 109 31.86 8.83 18.02
C ARG A 109 31.81 10.32 18.18
N LEU A 110 30.63 10.94 18.39
CA LEU A 110 30.50 12.39 18.61
C LEU A 110 31.27 12.88 19.85
N ARG A 111 31.40 12.03 20.88
CA ARG A 111 32.15 12.37 22.10
C ARG A 111 33.62 12.75 21.86
N GLY A 112 34.20 12.33 20.74
CA GLY A 112 35.56 12.65 20.33
C GLY A 112 35.65 13.87 19.40
N LYS A 113 34.53 14.50 19.05
CA LYS A 113 34.50 15.66 18.16
C LYS A 113 34.75 16.98 18.94
N ARG A 114 35.35 17.93 18.25
CA ARG A 114 35.61 19.27 18.83
C ARG A 114 34.34 20.10 18.78
N ASP A 115 34.24 21.06 19.71
CA ASP A 115 33.21 22.09 19.63
C ASP A 115 33.30 22.85 18.29
N ARG A 116 32.14 23.13 17.70
CA ARG A 116 31.94 23.73 16.36
C ARG A 116 32.41 22.85 15.18
N GLU A 117 32.78 21.61 15.38
CA GLU A 117 33.08 20.69 14.28
C GLU A 117 31.80 20.32 13.51
N GLN A 118 31.87 20.38 12.17
CA GLN A 118 30.78 19.96 11.30
C GLN A 118 30.57 18.42 11.41
N VAL A 119 29.33 18.02 11.64
CA VAL A 119 28.96 16.61 11.79
C VAL A 119 27.69 16.28 11.00
N SER A 120 27.62 15.06 10.52
CA SER A 120 26.37 14.46 10.02
C SER A 120 26.13 13.15 10.74
N ILE A 121 24.89 12.93 11.17
CA ILE A 121 24.45 11.72 11.88
C ILE A 121 23.13 11.22 11.30
N ILE A 122 22.84 9.94 11.52
CA ILE A 122 21.54 9.33 11.26
C ILE A 122 21.07 8.72 12.57
N GLY A 123 19.82 8.93 12.95
CA GLY A 123 19.24 8.36 14.16
C GLY A 123 17.73 8.19 14.08
N ILE A 124 17.21 7.35 14.99
CA ILE A 124 15.78 7.23 15.28
C ILE A 124 15.43 8.39 16.22
N VAL A 125 14.30 9.02 16.02
CA VAL A 125 13.78 10.07 16.89
C VAL A 125 13.17 9.44 18.14
N PHE A 126 13.91 9.48 19.25
CA PHE A 126 13.48 8.92 20.54
C PHE A 126 12.56 9.86 21.32
N ASP A 127 12.88 11.18 21.29
CA ASP A 127 12.08 12.21 21.96
C ASP A 127 12.05 13.49 21.12
N LYS A 128 10.95 14.23 21.26
CA LYS A 128 10.74 15.52 20.59
C LYS A 128 9.98 16.45 21.51
N ARG A 129 10.56 17.64 21.76
CA ARG A 129 9.92 18.65 22.58
C ARG A 129 10.27 20.05 22.15
N GLN A 130 9.43 21.02 22.46
CA GLN A 130 9.72 22.43 22.30
C GLN A 130 10.38 22.98 23.59
N THR A 131 11.42 23.76 23.42
CA THR A 131 12.10 24.44 24.53
C THR A 131 11.34 25.69 24.96
N LYS A 132 11.66 26.26 26.13
CA LYS A 132 11.06 27.52 26.63
C LYS A 132 11.26 28.71 25.66
N ASN A 133 12.26 28.63 24.81
CA ASN A 133 12.58 29.65 23.80
C ASN A 133 12.05 29.30 22.39
N ASP A 134 11.08 28.38 22.29
CA ASP A 134 10.44 27.92 21.05
C ASP A 134 11.39 27.25 20.04
N HIS A 135 12.54 26.74 20.47
CA HIS A 135 13.37 25.86 19.66
C HIS A 135 12.86 24.44 19.76
N TRP A 136 13.07 23.63 18.71
CA TRP A 136 12.82 22.20 18.81
C TRP A 136 14.05 21.50 19.37
N MET A 137 13.84 20.64 20.35
CA MET A 137 14.82 19.70 20.86
C MET A 137 14.39 18.29 20.49
N LEU A 138 15.22 17.62 19.70
CA LEU A 138 15.08 16.22 19.34
C LEU A 138 16.14 15.41 20.09
N THR A 139 15.78 14.24 20.61
CA THR A 139 16.74 13.25 21.06
C THR A 139 16.82 12.16 20.01
N LEU A 140 17.98 11.99 19.40
CA LEU A 140 18.22 10.91 18.42
C LEU A 140 19.01 9.78 19.03
N GLU A 141 18.72 8.57 18.62
CA GLU A 141 19.47 7.38 18.99
C GLU A 141 19.91 6.58 17.76
N ASP A 142 21.08 5.96 17.86
CA ASP A 142 21.54 4.89 16.98
C ASP A 142 22.01 3.69 17.82
N THR A 143 22.53 2.66 17.19
CA THR A 143 23.03 1.47 17.90
C THR A 143 24.26 1.75 18.80
N THR A 144 24.80 2.96 18.82
CA THR A 144 26.03 3.35 19.55
C THR A 144 25.79 4.36 20.66
N GLY A 145 24.62 4.98 20.74
CA GLY A 145 24.28 5.95 21.78
C GLY A 145 23.14 6.89 21.41
N THR A 146 22.99 7.93 22.24
CA THR A 146 21.97 8.98 22.10
C THR A 146 22.61 10.37 22.08
N ILE A 147 21.97 11.33 21.40
CA ILE A 147 22.42 12.74 21.33
C ILE A 147 21.21 13.68 21.23
N ASN A 148 21.29 14.82 21.87
CA ASN A 148 20.34 15.89 21.70
C ASN A 148 20.68 16.73 20.46
N VAL A 149 19.65 17.10 19.71
CA VAL A 149 19.73 17.93 18.50
C VAL A 149 18.84 19.14 18.69
N LEU A 150 19.41 20.33 18.66
CA LEU A 150 18.68 21.59 18.74
C LEU A 150 18.42 22.13 17.34
N VAL A 151 17.15 22.33 17.00
CA VAL A 151 16.71 23.01 15.77
C VAL A 151 16.21 24.39 16.13
N SER A 152 16.95 25.41 15.68
CA SER A 152 16.65 26.80 16.02
C SER A 152 15.43 27.34 15.32
N LYS A 153 14.57 28.07 16.05
CA LYS A 153 13.42 28.80 15.47
C LYS A 153 13.86 29.92 14.50
N SER A 154 15.12 30.36 14.59
CA SER A 154 15.67 31.36 13.66
C SER A 154 15.90 30.82 12.24
N LYS A 155 15.75 29.52 12.05
CA LYS A 155 15.74 28.82 10.76
C LYS A 155 14.31 28.33 10.44
N PRO A 156 13.42 29.18 9.89
CA PRO A 156 11.97 28.85 9.79
C PRO A 156 11.70 27.54 9.06
N ASP A 157 12.36 27.27 7.95
CA ASP A 157 12.15 26.05 7.15
C ASP A 157 12.52 24.80 7.96
N GLN A 158 13.61 24.85 8.74
CA GLN A 158 14.02 23.72 9.58
C GLN A 158 13.09 23.57 10.80
N ALA A 159 12.59 24.67 11.35
CA ALA A 159 11.64 24.66 12.46
C ALA A 159 10.29 24.06 12.02
N ILE A 160 9.82 24.38 10.80
CA ILE A 160 8.64 23.76 10.20
C ILE A 160 8.89 22.26 9.95
N ALA A 161 10.02 21.90 9.35
CA ALA A 161 10.38 20.49 9.15
C ALA A 161 10.43 19.73 10.48
N ALA A 162 11.03 20.33 11.53
CA ALA A 162 11.09 19.73 12.87
C ALA A 162 9.70 19.60 13.50
N SER A 163 8.76 20.52 13.22
CA SER A 163 7.40 20.41 13.72
C SER A 163 6.65 19.19 13.17
N ASP A 164 6.96 18.75 11.97
CA ASP A 164 6.36 17.60 11.30
C ASP A 164 7.05 16.26 11.61
N ILE A 165 8.21 16.28 12.28
CA ILE A 165 8.87 15.05 12.73
C ILE A 165 7.98 14.34 13.75
N VAL A 166 7.85 13.02 13.62
CA VAL A 166 7.17 12.16 14.58
C VAL A 166 8.18 11.25 15.29
N LEU A 167 7.78 10.65 16.41
CA LEU A 167 8.62 9.70 17.12
C LEU A 167 8.88 8.45 16.25
N ASP A 168 9.97 7.77 16.54
CA ASP A 168 10.39 6.50 15.90
C ASP A 168 10.71 6.59 14.41
N GLU A 169 10.61 7.78 13.77
CA GLU A 169 11.11 7.95 12.41
C GLU A 169 12.64 8.05 12.36
N VAL A 170 13.23 7.64 11.24
CA VAL A 170 14.68 7.70 11.03
C VAL A 170 15.01 8.92 10.18
N ILE A 171 15.83 9.81 10.72
CA ILE A 171 16.25 11.04 10.05
C ILE A 171 17.77 11.18 10.02
N GLY A 172 18.25 11.92 9.03
CA GLY A 172 19.61 12.46 9.00
C GLY A 172 19.63 13.87 9.56
N VAL A 173 20.70 14.22 10.23
CA VAL A 173 20.97 15.57 10.71
C VAL A 173 22.36 15.99 10.29
N ARG A 174 22.47 17.17 9.66
CA ARG A 174 23.73 17.86 9.47
C ARG A 174 23.72 19.08 10.37
N GLY A 175 24.86 19.36 11.03
CA GLY A 175 24.98 20.49 11.94
C GLY A 175 26.38 20.63 12.49
N VAL A 176 26.51 21.44 13.54
CA VAL A 176 27.75 21.64 14.26
C VAL A 176 27.67 21.07 15.66
N MET A 177 28.75 20.44 16.09
CA MET A 177 28.88 19.90 17.45
C MET A 177 28.96 21.07 18.46
N GLY A 178 28.17 20.96 19.53
CA GLY A 178 28.36 21.75 20.76
C GLY A 178 28.86 20.84 21.86
N GLU A 179 28.92 21.32 23.09
CA GLU A 179 29.48 20.60 24.23
C GLU A 179 28.87 19.22 24.43
N ASN A 180 27.52 19.13 24.41
CA ASN A 180 26.77 17.85 24.59
C ASN A 180 25.57 17.75 23.66
N MET A 181 25.53 18.46 22.55
CA MET A 181 24.44 18.47 21.60
C MET A 181 24.90 18.84 20.19
N VAL A 182 24.08 18.57 19.21
CA VAL A 182 24.26 19.02 17.83
C VAL A 182 23.32 20.20 17.56
N PHE A 183 23.84 21.29 17.05
CA PHE A 183 23.03 22.40 16.51
C PHE A 183 22.75 22.12 15.04
N ALA A 184 21.51 21.82 14.71
CA ALA A 184 21.14 21.41 13.37
C ALA A 184 21.19 22.56 12.36
N ASP A 185 21.83 22.31 11.23
CA ASP A 185 21.78 23.15 10.04
C ASP A 185 20.72 22.62 9.04
N ALA A 186 20.59 21.30 8.93
CA ALA A 186 19.60 20.66 8.08
C ALA A 186 19.10 19.36 8.70
N LEU A 187 17.80 19.14 8.57
CA LEU A 187 17.13 17.86 8.79
C LEU A 187 16.90 17.18 7.43
N VAL A 188 17.24 15.93 7.32
CA VAL A 188 17.18 15.16 6.07
C VAL A 188 16.32 13.92 6.29
N ILE A 189 15.23 13.83 5.56
CA ILE A 189 14.35 12.65 5.57
C ILE A 189 14.75 11.67 4.44
N PRO A 190 14.42 10.39 4.53
CA PRO A 190 14.77 9.41 3.48
C PRO A 190 14.27 9.80 2.10
N ASP A 191 13.00 10.24 2.02
CA ASP A 191 12.29 10.70 0.83
C ASP A 191 12.46 9.77 -0.39
N VAL A 192 11.78 10.07 -1.47
CA VAL A 192 11.92 9.36 -2.73
C VAL A 192 12.68 10.21 -3.75
N PRO A 193 13.54 9.63 -4.60
CA PRO A 193 14.15 10.37 -5.69
C PRO A 193 13.08 10.83 -6.70
N ILE A 194 13.40 11.85 -7.46
CA ILE A 194 12.56 12.21 -8.62
C ILE A 194 12.88 11.22 -9.73
N PHE A 195 11.86 10.59 -10.30
CA PHE A 195 12.00 9.67 -11.42
C PHE A 195 10.88 9.85 -12.45
N GLU A 196 11.13 9.38 -13.65
CA GLU A 196 10.14 9.39 -14.71
C GLU A 196 9.06 8.35 -14.44
N GLN A 197 7.80 8.73 -14.65
CA GLN A 197 6.66 7.83 -14.46
C GLN A 197 6.69 6.70 -15.48
N LYS A 198 6.69 5.46 -15.04
CA LYS A 198 6.41 4.32 -15.90
C LYS A 198 4.98 4.41 -16.42
N ARG A 199 4.81 4.07 -17.68
CA ARG A 199 3.54 4.13 -18.41
C ARG A 199 3.35 2.85 -19.20
N THR A 200 2.14 2.30 -19.20
CA THR A 200 1.84 1.14 -20.04
C THR A 200 1.89 1.50 -21.52
N PRO A 201 2.31 0.57 -22.39
CA PRO A 201 2.34 0.81 -23.85
C PRO A 201 0.95 0.98 -24.44
N ASP A 202 -0.06 0.33 -23.84
CA ASP A 202 -1.47 0.38 -24.22
C ASP A 202 -2.31 1.10 -23.17
N GLU A 203 -3.47 1.59 -23.58
CA GLU A 203 -4.40 2.28 -22.71
C GLU A 203 -5.23 1.28 -21.93
N VAL A 204 -4.87 1.11 -20.66
CA VAL A 204 -5.57 0.25 -19.69
C VAL A 204 -5.79 0.99 -18.39
N TYR A 205 -6.78 0.52 -17.62
CA TYR A 205 -7.20 1.17 -16.39
C TYR A 205 -7.16 0.22 -15.19
N ALA A 206 -6.90 0.81 -14.02
CA ALA A 206 -7.03 0.19 -12.70
C ALA A 206 -8.01 0.98 -11.85
N ALA A 207 -9.06 0.33 -11.33
CA ALA A 207 -9.97 0.92 -10.35
C ALA A 207 -9.48 0.63 -8.93
N VAL A 208 -9.67 1.60 -8.02
CA VAL A 208 -9.22 1.49 -6.63
C VAL A 208 -10.43 1.58 -5.72
N LEU A 209 -10.70 0.49 -5.00
CA LEU A 209 -11.77 0.36 -4.03
C LEU A 209 -11.18 0.09 -2.65
N SER A 210 -11.94 0.42 -1.63
CA SER A 210 -11.75 0.01 -0.24
C SER A 210 -13.08 0.12 0.49
N CYS A 211 -13.16 -0.38 1.71
CA CYS A 211 -14.24 -0.10 2.64
C CYS A 211 -15.62 -0.35 2.00
N ILE A 212 -15.79 -1.58 1.43
CA ILE A 212 -17.07 -1.99 0.84
C ILE A 212 -18.09 -2.24 1.97
N HIS A 213 -17.64 -2.83 3.09
CA HIS A 213 -18.44 -3.10 4.28
C HIS A 213 -19.72 -3.89 4.00
N VAL A 214 -19.57 -4.98 3.21
CA VAL A 214 -20.71 -5.90 2.99
C VAL A 214 -21.15 -6.48 4.33
N GLY A 215 -22.44 -6.39 4.61
CA GLY A 215 -23.04 -6.80 5.89
C GLY A 215 -23.40 -5.65 6.81
N SER A 216 -22.92 -4.43 6.57
CA SER A 216 -23.39 -3.23 7.24
C SER A 216 -24.84 -2.91 6.88
N ALA A 217 -25.63 -2.41 7.82
CA ALA A 217 -26.95 -1.84 7.54
C ALA A 217 -26.84 -0.53 6.72
N ARG A 218 -25.65 0.10 6.72
CA ARG A 218 -25.35 1.30 5.94
C ARG A 218 -24.67 0.98 4.60
N PHE A 219 -24.62 -0.30 4.19
CA PHE A 219 -24.06 -0.67 2.90
C PHE A 219 -24.87 -0.07 1.75
N GLU A 220 -24.23 0.74 0.91
CA GLU A 220 -24.79 1.45 -0.25
C GLU A 220 -24.92 0.50 -1.45
N LYS A 221 -25.76 -0.51 -1.30
CA LYS A 221 -25.90 -1.64 -2.22
C LYS A 221 -26.19 -1.20 -3.64
N GLU A 222 -27.09 -0.21 -3.84
CA GLU A 222 -27.45 0.28 -5.17
C GLU A 222 -26.24 0.90 -5.88
N LYS A 223 -25.46 1.73 -5.17
CA LYS A 223 -24.24 2.34 -5.71
C LYS A 223 -23.22 1.27 -6.08
N PHE A 224 -23.06 0.24 -5.24
CA PHE A 224 -22.14 -0.87 -5.53
C PHE A 224 -22.64 -1.70 -6.73
N GLU A 225 -23.92 -1.99 -6.85
CA GLU A 225 -24.50 -2.65 -8.01
C GLU A 225 -24.35 -1.83 -9.30
N ASN A 226 -24.50 -0.50 -9.24
CA ASN A 226 -24.21 0.39 -10.37
C ASN A 226 -22.74 0.33 -10.79
N PHE A 227 -21.80 0.29 -9.83
CA PHE A 227 -20.38 0.05 -10.11
C PHE A 227 -20.16 -1.30 -10.82
N LEU A 228 -20.75 -2.39 -10.34
CA LEU A 228 -20.64 -3.71 -10.98
C LEU A 228 -21.20 -3.72 -12.41
N ARG A 229 -22.33 -3.04 -12.64
CA ARG A 229 -22.92 -2.87 -13.98
C ARG A 229 -22.01 -2.03 -14.87
N TRP A 230 -21.36 -0.98 -14.32
CA TRP A 230 -20.39 -0.18 -15.06
C TRP A 230 -19.18 -1.02 -15.50
N VAL A 231 -18.62 -1.82 -14.61
CA VAL A 231 -17.52 -2.74 -14.97
C VAL A 231 -17.88 -3.63 -16.16
N ASN A 232 -19.13 -4.04 -16.25
CA ASN A 232 -19.66 -4.88 -17.35
C ASN A 232 -20.13 -4.07 -18.58
N GLY A 233 -19.97 -2.72 -18.58
CA GLY A 233 -20.37 -1.85 -19.69
C GLY A 233 -21.86 -1.55 -19.76
N GLU A 234 -22.64 -1.93 -18.73
CA GLU A 234 -24.11 -1.80 -18.71
C GLU A 234 -24.61 -0.47 -18.11
N TYR A 235 -23.73 0.27 -17.40
CA TYR A 235 -24.08 1.51 -16.68
C TYR A 235 -23.08 2.62 -17.02
N GLY A 236 -23.52 3.89 -16.90
CA GLY A 236 -22.71 5.08 -17.07
C GLY A 236 -22.81 5.73 -18.45
N THR A 237 -22.14 6.88 -18.61
CA THR A 237 -22.07 7.64 -19.86
C THR A 237 -21.23 6.89 -20.92
N PRO A 238 -21.31 7.28 -22.21
CA PRO A 238 -20.43 6.69 -23.25
C PRO A 238 -18.94 6.74 -22.89
N GLU A 239 -18.46 7.83 -22.31
CA GLU A 239 -17.06 8.01 -21.88
C GLU A 239 -16.71 7.07 -20.73
N GLN A 240 -17.60 6.93 -19.74
CA GLN A 240 -17.43 5.98 -18.64
C GLN A 240 -17.40 4.53 -19.12
N LYS A 241 -18.26 4.19 -20.09
CA LYS A 241 -18.27 2.85 -20.73
C LYS A 241 -17.00 2.59 -21.54
N ALA A 242 -16.44 3.60 -22.21
CA ALA A 242 -15.16 3.51 -22.89
C ALA A 242 -14.01 3.19 -21.90
N ILE A 243 -14.00 3.81 -20.72
CA ILE A 243 -13.07 3.48 -19.63
C ILE A 243 -13.30 2.03 -19.17
N ALA A 244 -14.56 1.65 -18.90
CA ALA A 244 -14.91 0.31 -18.45
C ALA A 244 -14.43 -0.78 -19.43
N SER A 245 -14.52 -0.54 -20.74
CA SER A 245 -14.08 -1.51 -21.76
C SER A 245 -12.58 -1.82 -21.70
N LYS A 246 -11.77 -0.89 -21.19
CA LYS A 246 -10.31 -1.00 -21.06
C LYS A 246 -9.87 -1.26 -19.60
N LEU A 247 -10.82 -1.44 -18.67
CA LEU A 247 -10.52 -1.80 -17.28
C LEU A 247 -9.93 -3.20 -17.23
N LYS A 248 -8.76 -3.35 -16.57
CA LYS A 248 -8.06 -4.64 -16.42
C LYS A 248 -7.82 -5.04 -14.97
N TYR A 249 -7.80 -4.07 -14.07
CA TYR A 249 -7.46 -4.31 -12.66
C TYR A 249 -8.46 -3.62 -11.73
N ILE A 250 -8.81 -4.29 -10.65
CA ILE A 250 -9.53 -3.71 -9.52
C ILE A 250 -8.73 -4.05 -8.26
N PHE A 251 -8.28 -3.03 -7.55
CA PHE A 251 -7.66 -3.15 -6.24
C PHE A 251 -8.72 -2.91 -5.16
N ILE A 252 -8.76 -3.80 -4.16
CA ILE A 252 -9.62 -3.63 -2.98
C ILE A 252 -8.68 -3.58 -1.77
N CYS A 253 -8.50 -2.36 -1.23
CA CYS A 253 -7.54 -2.06 -0.18
C CYS A 253 -8.12 -2.28 1.22
N GLY A 254 -8.79 -3.40 1.44
CA GLY A 254 -9.31 -3.82 2.74
C GLY A 254 -10.75 -3.40 3.03
N ASP A 255 -11.26 -3.88 4.16
CA ASP A 255 -12.63 -3.74 4.65
C ASP A 255 -13.67 -4.18 3.60
N VAL A 256 -13.48 -5.42 3.10
CA VAL A 256 -14.42 -6.00 2.13
C VAL A 256 -15.75 -6.33 2.77
N VAL A 257 -15.75 -6.67 4.06
CA VAL A 257 -16.93 -6.90 4.90
C VAL A 257 -16.93 -5.92 6.09
N ASP A 258 -18.10 -5.78 6.73
CA ASP A 258 -18.21 -4.94 7.94
C ASP A 258 -17.61 -5.61 9.18
N GLY A 259 -17.44 -6.95 9.13
CA GLY A 259 -17.01 -7.72 10.29
C GLY A 259 -18.08 -7.87 11.35
N VAL A 260 -17.72 -8.42 12.50
CA VAL A 260 -18.59 -8.60 13.65
C VAL A 260 -17.78 -8.37 14.92
N GLY A 261 -18.24 -7.45 15.79
CA GLY A 261 -17.58 -7.14 17.07
C GLY A 261 -16.34 -6.24 16.94
N ILE A 262 -16.28 -5.43 15.91
CA ILE A 262 -15.17 -4.50 15.62
C ILE A 262 -15.21 -3.31 16.60
N TYR A 263 -16.40 -2.83 16.94
CA TYR A 263 -16.62 -1.76 17.90
C TYR A 263 -17.87 -2.03 18.78
N PRO A 264 -18.00 -1.39 19.95
CA PRO A 264 -19.12 -1.62 20.85
C PRO A 264 -20.47 -1.36 20.18
N GLN A 265 -21.41 -2.29 20.31
CA GLN A 265 -22.78 -2.23 19.79
C GLN A 265 -22.92 -2.31 18.25
N GLN A 266 -21.86 -2.68 17.53
CA GLN A 266 -21.89 -2.84 16.08
C GLN A 266 -22.98 -3.82 15.60
N GLU A 267 -23.33 -4.82 16.40
CA GLU A 267 -24.36 -5.81 16.08
C GLU A 267 -25.72 -5.18 15.74
N LYS A 268 -25.99 -3.97 16.22
CA LYS A 268 -27.22 -3.20 15.90
C LYS A 268 -27.16 -2.53 14.52
N GLU A 269 -25.95 -2.38 13.97
CA GLU A 269 -25.68 -1.74 12.67
C GLU A 269 -25.38 -2.77 11.58
N LEU A 270 -25.56 -4.08 11.87
CA LEU A 270 -25.36 -5.15 10.91
C LEU A 270 -26.68 -5.59 10.25
N SER A 271 -26.70 -5.69 8.92
CA SER A 271 -27.74 -6.34 8.14
C SER A 271 -27.48 -7.84 7.97
N ILE A 272 -26.21 -8.26 8.06
CA ILE A 272 -25.77 -9.65 8.04
C ILE A 272 -24.89 -9.85 9.28
N THR A 273 -25.38 -10.59 10.25
CA THR A 273 -24.72 -10.78 11.55
C THR A 273 -23.71 -11.93 11.60
N ASP A 274 -23.72 -12.82 10.59
CA ASP A 274 -22.72 -13.88 10.45
C ASP A 274 -21.63 -13.48 9.47
N VAL A 275 -20.38 -13.49 9.92
CA VAL A 275 -19.24 -13.00 9.13
C VAL A 275 -18.94 -13.88 7.92
N ARG A 276 -19.20 -15.21 7.97
CA ARG A 276 -19.05 -16.08 6.80
C ARG A 276 -20.12 -15.77 5.75
N ALA A 277 -21.32 -15.42 6.20
CA ALA A 277 -22.39 -14.96 5.31
C ALA A 277 -22.04 -13.60 4.67
N GLN A 278 -21.38 -12.68 5.40
CA GLN A 278 -20.87 -11.44 4.82
C GLN A 278 -19.85 -11.71 3.69
N TYR A 279 -18.85 -12.58 3.90
CA TYR A 279 -17.90 -12.96 2.86
C TYR A 279 -18.55 -13.69 1.68
N SER A 280 -19.55 -14.52 1.93
CA SER A 280 -20.31 -15.22 0.88
C SER A 280 -21.09 -14.24 0.02
N GLU A 281 -21.74 -13.23 0.62
CA GLU A 281 -22.45 -12.17 -0.11
C GLU A 281 -21.46 -11.29 -0.90
N CYS A 282 -20.32 -10.93 -0.30
CA CYS A 282 -19.26 -10.19 -1.00
C CYS A 282 -18.77 -10.96 -2.24
N ALA A 283 -18.48 -12.26 -2.10
CA ALA A 283 -18.08 -13.11 -3.22
C ALA A 283 -19.16 -13.20 -4.29
N ARG A 284 -20.44 -13.35 -3.91
CA ARG A 284 -21.58 -13.34 -4.83
C ARG A 284 -21.69 -12.02 -5.62
N LEU A 285 -21.42 -10.90 -4.98
CA LEU A 285 -21.40 -9.60 -5.65
C LEU A 285 -20.21 -9.49 -6.62
N LEU A 286 -19.00 -9.80 -6.16
CA LEU A 286 -17.79 -9.71 -6.97
C LEU A 286 -17.74 -10.73 -8.11
N SER A 287 -18.43 -11.88 -8.00
CA SER A 287 -18.54 -12.87 -9.08
C SER A 287 -19.26 -12.35 -10.33
N LYS A 288 -20.00 -11.23 -10.22
CA LYS A 288 -20.65 -10.56 -11.36
C LYS A 288 -19.64 -9.81 -12.26
N ILE A 289 -18.42 -9.57 -11.78
CA ILE A 289 -17.37 -8.89 -12.54
C ILE A 289 -16.88 -9.82 -13.66
N ARG A 290 -16.78 -9.29 -14.87
CA ARG A 290 -16.28 -10.05 -16.03
C ARG A 290 -14.86 -10.59 -15.77
N ARG A 291 -14.57 -11.78 -16.27
CA ARG A 291 -13.36 -12.55 -15.94
C ARG A 291 -12.05 -11.99 -16.46
N ASP A 292 -12.08 -11.09 -17.44
CA ASP A 292 -10.90 -10.41 -17.99
C ASP A 292 -10.45 -9.19 -17.15
N VAL A 293 -11.16 -8.91 -16.05
CA VAL A 293 -10.77 -7.94 -15.03
C VAL A 293 -10.25 -8.70 -13.82
N HIS A 294 -9.01 -8.43 -13.43
CA HIS A 294 -8.35 -9.08 -12.30
C HIS A 294 -8.54 -8.29 -11.00
N LEU A 295 -8.91 -8.97 -9.93
CA LEU A 295 -9.11 -8.38 -8.62
C LEU A 295 -7.91 -8.68 -7.73
N ILE A 296 -7.36 -7.67 -7.07
CA ILE A 296 -6.32 -7.77 -6.05
C ILE A 296 -6.95 -7.35 -4.73
N ILE A 297 -7.08 -8.29 -3.78
CA ILE A 297 -7.84 -8.07 -2.55
C ILE A 297 -6.92 -8.26 -1.34
N GLY A 298 -6.75 -7.19 -0.56
CA GLY A 298 -6.09 -7.20 0.75
C GLY A 298 -7.08 -7.06 1.91
N PRO A 299 -6.68 -7.35 3.16
CA PRO A 299 -7.48 -7.14 4.35
C PRO A 299 -7.45 -5.68 4.83
N GLY A 300 -8.48 -5.29 5.60
CA GLY A 300 -8.50 -4.09 6.42
C GLY A 300 -8.79 -4.43 7.89
N ASN A 301 -9.08 -3.41 8.69
CA ASN A 301 -9.29 -3.60 10.14
C ASN A 301 -10.67 -4.17 10.50
N HIS A 302 -11.63 -4.16 9.59
CA HIS A 302 -12.94 -4.80 9.76
C HIS A 302 -12.94 -6.27 9.33
N ASP A 303 -12.00 -6.67 8.48
CA ASP A 303 -11.92 -8.05 8.00
C ASP A 303 -11.44 -9.01 9.10
N VAL A 304 -11.91 -10.26 9.02
CA VAL A 304 -11.52 -11.29 10.00
C VAL A 304 -10.02 -11.54 9.96
N GLY A 305 -9.36 -11.28 11.06
CA GLY A 305 -7.93 -11.43 11.24
C GLY A 305 -7.42 -10.62 12.41
N ARG A 306 -6.11 -10.48 12.49
CA ARG A 306 -5.53 -9.55 13.46
C ARG A 306 -5.55 -8.12 12.92
N ILE A 307 -5.79 -7.15 13.80
CA ILE A 307 -5.69 -5.72 13.46
C ILE A 307 -4.21 -5.32 13.33
N SER A 308 -3.32 -5.95 14.11
CA SER A 308 -1.89 -5.64 14.09
C SER A 308 -1.27 -5.86 12.70
N GLU A 309 -0.56 -4.85 12.24
CA GLU A 309 0.14 -4.85 10.95
C GLU A 309 1.56 -5.46 11.04
N PRO A 310 2.05 -6.11 10.00
CA PRO A 310 1.34 -6.42 8.76
C PRO A 310 0.23 -7.45 8.96
N GLN A 311 -0.90 -7.24 8.28
CA GLN A 311 -2.00 -8.20 8.32
C GLN A 311 -1.80 -9.30 7.27
N PRO A 312 -2.00 -10.58 7.60
CA PRO A 312 -1.96 -11.67 6.62
C PRO A 312 -3.13 -11.57 5.64
N LYS A 313 -3.07 -12.32 4.55
CA LYS A 313 -4.20 -12.48 3.61
C LYS A 313 -5.47 -12.85 4.35
N LEU A 314 -6.63 -12.48 3.79
CA LEU A 314 -7.93 -12.89 4.32
C LEU A 314 -7.94 -14.40 4.62
N MET A 315 -8.36 -14.76 5.82
CA MET A 315 -8.34 -16.14 6.30
C MET A 315 -9.26 -17.02 5.45
N LYS A 316 -8.70 -18.03 4.80
CA LYS A 316 -9.44 -18.91 3.90
C LYS A 316 -10.62 -19.64 4.57
N GLU A 317 -10.51 -19.85 5.88
CA GLU A 317 -11.59 -20.45 6.68
C GLU A 317 -12.88 -19.63 6.66
N TYR A 318 -12.78 -18.30 6.59
CA TYR A 318 -13.92 -17.38 6.59
C TYR A 318 -14.25 -16.86 5.20
N ALA A 319 -13.23 -16.53 4.41
CA ALA A 319 -13.35 -15.89 3.11
C ALA A 319 -13.23 -16.88 1.91
N ARG A 320 -13.46 -18.18 2.12
CA ARG A 320 -13.28 -19.21 1.11
C ARG A 320 -13.97 -18.89 -0.22
N PRO A 321 -15.23 -18.39 -0.27
CA PRO A 321 -15.87 -18.07 -1.54
C PRO A 321 -15.12 -17.00 -2.37
N LEU A 322 -14.44 -16.05 -1.73
CA LEU A 322 -13.58 -15.07 -2.43
C LEU A 322 -12.32 -15.72 -3.01
N TRP A 323 -11.71 -16.68 -2.28
CA TRP A 323 -10.55 -17.43 -2.76
C TRP A 323 -10.85 -18.33 -3.96
N GLU A 324 -12.09 -18.72 -4.14
CA GLU A 324 -12.55 -19.59 -5.23
C GLU A 324 -12.92 -18.81 -6.50
N LEU A 325 -12.94 -17.48 -6.46
CA LEU A 325 -13.12 -16.67 -7.66
C LEU A 325 -11.90 -16.78 -8.59
N PRO A 326 -12.10 -17.06 -9.89
CA PRO A 326 -11.01 -17.41 -10.80
C PRO A 326 -10.07 -16.24 -11.15
N ASN A 327 -10.54 -15.00 -11.00
CA ASN A 327 -9.82 -13.77 -11.35
C ASN A 327 -9.39 -12.96 -10.11
N VAL A 328 -9.13 -13.62 -8.98
CA VAL A 328 -8.75 -12.99 -7.72
C VAL A 328 -7.33 -13.39 -7.30
N THR A 329 -6.54 -12.41 -6.90
CA THR A 329 -5.30 -12.59 -6.15
C THR A 329 -5.47 -11.99 -4.76
N MET A 330 -5.39 -12.84 -3.73
CA MET A 330 -5.36 -12.40 -2.33
C MET A 330 -3.96 -11.93 -1.95
N VAL A 331 -3.87 -10.77 -1.31
CA VAL A 331 -2.63 -10.18 -0.82
C VAL A 331 -2.70 -9.85 0.67
N CYS A 332 -1.55 -9.67 1.31
CA CYS A 332 -1.47 -9.16 2.69
C CYS A 332 -1.62 -7.62 2.72
N ASN A 333 -1.65 -7.02 3.90
CA ASN A 333 -1.61 -5.58 4.12
C ASN A 333 -0.44 -5.20 5.06
N PRO A 334 0.55 -4.41 4.56
CA PRO A 334 0.71 -3.92 3.20
C PRO A 334 1.22 -4.99 2.23
N CYS A 335 1.16 -4.71 0.91
CA CYS A 335 1.67 -5.57 -0.14
C CYS A 335 2.22 -4.76 -1.32
N VAL A 336 3.21 -5.29 -2.02
CA VAL A 336 3.69 -4.74 -3.29
C VAL A 336 3.43 -5.73 -4.40
N THR A 337 2.65 -5.33 -5.39
CA THR A 337 2.38 -6.12 -6.59
C THR A 337 2.95 -5.44 -7.82
N ASN A 338 3.26 -6.23 -8.85
CA ASN A 338 3.57 -5.72 -10.18
C ASN A 338 2.46 -6.16 -11.13
N ILE A 339 1.93 -5.21 -11.89
CA ILE A 339 0.85 -5.43 -12.83
C ILE A 339 1.27 -5.07 -14.25
N HIS A 340 0.61 -5.67 -15.22
CA HIS A 340 0.73 -5.36 -16.66
C HIS A 340 2.14 -5.56 -17.25
N ALA A 341 2.97 -6.42 -16.65
CA ALA A 341 4.25 -6.78 -17.21
C ALA A 341 4.08 -7.62 -18.49
N SER A 342 4.89 -7.35 -19.50
CA SER A 342 4.97 -8.09 -20.76
C SER A 342 6.43 -8.39 -21.14
N ALA A 343 6.66 -8.96 -22.32
CA ALA A 343 8.03 -9.20 -22.80
C ALA A 343 8.85 -7.91 -22.93
N ASP A 344 8.20 -6.82 -23.33
CA ASP A 344 8.86 -5.53 -23.64
C ASP A 344 8.56 -4.43 -22.59
N PHE A 345 7.83 -4.76 -21.52
CA PHE A 345 7.47 -3.83 -20.47
C PHE A 345 7.56 -4.49 -19.08
N GLU A 346 8.38 -3.93 -18.20
CA GLU A 346 8.61 -4.50 -16.86
C GLU A 346 7.40 -4.46 -15.92
N GLY A 347 6.33 -3.75 -16.29
CA GLY A 347 5.11 -3.59 -15.50
C GLY A 347 5.16 -2.38 -14.56
N ILE A 348 4.03 -2.18 -13.88
CA ILE A 348 3.79 -1.10 -12.92
C ILE A 348 3.82 -1.69 -11.51
N ASP A 349 4.65 -1.14 -10.65
CA ASP A 349 4.73 -1.54 -9.24
C ASP A 349 3.70 -0.78 -8.41
N VAL A 350 2.84 -1.52 -7.72
CA VAL A 350 1.75 -0.98 -6.91
C VAL A 350 1.94 -1.37 -5.45
N LEU A 351 2.11 -0.38 -4.58
CA LEU A 351 2.00 -0.54 -3.13
C LEU A 351 0.54 -0.40 -2.74
N THR A 352 0.00 -1.39 -2.05
CA THR A 352 -1.31 -1.34 -1.41
C THR A 352 -1.15 -1.31 0.11
N TYR A 353 -1.87 -0.42 0.76
CA TYR A 353 -1.93 -0.29 2.21
C TYR A 353 -3.36 0.09 2.62
N HIS A 354 -3.94 -0.57 3.63
CA HIS A 354 -5.30 -0.21 4.04
C HIS A 354 -5.39 1.23 4.52
N GLY A 355 -4.47 1.67 5.38
CA GLY A 355 -4.42 3.05 5.84
C GLY A 355 -4.77 3.24 7.32
N TYR A 356 -4.74 2.20 8.14
CA TYR A 356 -5.11 2.28 9.55
C TYR A 356 -4.37 3.38 10.35
N SER A 357 -3.11 3.65 10.02
CA SER A 357 -2.31 4.72 10.65
C SER A 357 -2.71 6.15 10.24
N PHE A 358 -3.59 6.32 9.25
CA PHE A 358 -3.88 7.65 8.68
C PHE A 358 -4.57 8.59 9.66
N ASP A 359 -5.44 8.06 10.51
CA ASP A 359 -6.16 8.85 11.51
C ASP A 359 -5.18 9.59 12.44
N ASP A 360 -4.14 8.87 12.90
CA ASP A 360 -3.12 9.42 13.76
C ASP A 360 -2.34 10.56 13.08
N TYR A 361 -1.82 10.34 11.86
CA TYR A 361 -1.05 11.35 11.13
C TYR A 361 -1.86 12.56 10.68
N GLY A 362 -3.15 12.38 10.43
CA GLY A 362 -4.07 13.49 10.17
C GLY A 362 -4.17 14.47 11.33
N GLU A 363 -3.96 13.99 12.57
CA GLU A 363 -4.07 14.79 13.80
C GLU A 363 -2.73 15.26 14.38
N ILE A 364 -1.67 14.45 14.31
CA ILE A 364 -0.40 14.77 14.98
C ILE A 364 0.59 15.56 14.11
N VAL A 365 0.45 15.52 12.77
CA VAL A 365 1.36 16.22 11.85
C VAL A 365 0.86 17.64 11.57
N PRO A 366 1.53 18.69 12.05
CA PRO A 366 1.03 20.07 11.96
C PRO A 366 0.77 20.56 10.53
N SER A 367 1.63 20.21 9.56
CA SER A 367 1.43 20.63 8.16
C SER A 367 0.21 19.97 7.50
N ILE A 368 -0.19 18.78 7.96
CA ILE A 368 -1.38 18.07 7.50
C ILE A 368 -2.61 18.62 8.22
N LYS A 369 -2.55 18.69 9.56
CA LYS A 369 -3.65 19.18 10.41
C LYS A 369 -4.07 20.59 10.01
N ASN A 370 -3.11 21.48 9.80
CA ASN A 370 -3.32 22.89 9.48
C ASN A 370 -3.38 23.19 7.97
N SER A 371 -3.55 22.16 7.14
CA SER A 371 -3.60 22.32 5.67
C SER A 371 -4.82 23.09 5.15
N GLY A 372 -5.78 23.44 6.01
CA GLY A 372 -7.06 24.02 5.63
C GLY A 372 -8.07 23.03 5.04
N LYS A 373 -7.68 21.76 4.91
CA LYS A 373 -8.56 20.68 4.41
C LYS A 373 -9.37 20.07 5.55
N HIS A 374 -10.59 19.63 5.24
CA HIS A 374 -11.35 18.77 6.14
C HIS A 374 -10.57 17.49 6.45
N ILE A 375 -10.76 16.91 7.64
CA ILE A 375 -10.01 15.73 8.09
C ILE A 375 -10.06 14.60 7.05
N SER A 376 -11.23 14.34 6.48
CA SER A 376 -11.42 13.29 5.47
C SER A 376 -10.68 13.57 4.14
N ASP A 377 -10.36 14.83 3.82
CA ASP A 377 -9.67 15.20 2.57
C ASP A 377 -8.14 15.17 2.68
N ARG A 378 -7.62 14.79 3.85
CA ARG A 378 -6.18 14.80 4.15
C ARG A 378 -5.45 13.55 3.67
N ALA A 379 -6.15 12.47 3.30
CA ALA A 379 -5.52 11.19 2.95
C ALA A 379 -4.36 11.29 1.93
N PRO A 380 -4.45 12.03 0.80
CA PRO A 380 -3.32 12.17 -0.11
C PRO A 380 -2.11 12.90 0.51
N LEU A 381 -2.33 13.83 1.46
CA LEU A 381 -1.24 14.51 2.18
C LEU A 381 -0.56 13.54 3.14
N ILE A 382 -1.33 12.69 3.82
CA ILE A 382 -0.81 11.65 4.72
C ILE A 382 0.01 10.63 3.90
N MET A 383 -0.51 10.15 2.79
CA MET A 383 0.19 9.22 1.90
C MET A 383 1.53 9.80 1.43
N ARG A 384 1.56 11.08 1.04
CA ARG A 384 2.81 11.79 0.71
C ARG A 384 3.76 11.85 1.91
N PHE A 385 3.26 12.19 3.09
CA PHE A 385 4.05 12.24 4.32
C PHE A 385 4.72 10.90 4.62
N LEU A 386 3.98 9.79 4.57
CA LEU A 386 4.49 8.43 4.82
C LEU A 386 5.50 8.01 3.74
N LEU A 387 5.24 8.33 2.48
CA LEU A 387 6.16 8.06 1.37
C LEU A 387 7.49 8.81 1.55
N GLN A 388 7.46 10.07 2.03
CA GLN A 388 8.64 10.85 2.35
C GLN A 388 9.45 10.24 3.50
N ARG A 389 8.80 9.63 4.50
CA ARG A 389 9.45 8.91 5.60
C ARG A 389 9.89 7.51 5.21
N ARG A 390 9.47 7.03 4.02
CA ARG A 390 9.71 5.67 3.54
C ARG A 390 9.20 4.62 4.54
N HIS A 391 8.10 4.93 5.21
CA HIS A 391 7.49 4.08 6.24
C HIS A 391 5.99 4.33 6.35
N LEU A 392 5.17 3.26 6.42
CA LEU A 392 3.71 3.33 6.44
C LEU A 392 3.13 3.69 7.81
N ALA A 393 3.89 3.50 8.89
CA ALA A 393 3.53 3.87 10.26
C ALA A 393 4.79 4.12 11.09
N PRO A 394 5.52 5.25 10.87
CA PRO A 394 6.78 5.51 11.59
C PRO A 394 6.61 5.53 13.10
N GLN A 395 5.60 6.22 13.63
CA GLN A 395 5.36 6.29 15.08
C GLN A 395 4.74 5.00 15.61
N HIS A 396 5.29 4.46 16.70
CA HIS A 396 4.86 3.18 17.30
C HIS A 396 3.38 3.14 17.67
N THR A 397 2.82 4.25 18.10
CA THR A 397 1.42 4.33 18.55
C THR A 397 0.41 4.51 17.41
N SER A 398 0.87 4.79 16.19
CA SER A 398 -0.01 5.07 15.04
C SER A 398 -0.70 3.83 14.48
N THR A 399 -0.19 2.65 14.78
CA THR A 399 -0.83 1.36 14.48
C THR A 399 -0.36 0.30 15.48
N LEU A 400 -1.09 -0.80 15.56
CA LEU A 400 -0.59 -1.99 16.24
C LEU A 400 0.28 -2.78 15.26
N TYR A 401 1.49 -3.22 15.65
CA TYR A 401 2.29 -4.08 14.78
C TYR A 401 2.87 -5.30 15.46
N ILE A 402 3.18 -6.27 14.62
CA ILE A 402 3.87 -7.49 15.01
C ILE A 402 5.36 -7.27 14.78
N PRO A 403 6.20 -7.27 15.82
CA PRO A 403 7.63 -7.14 15.66
C PRO A 403 8.21 -8.37 14.97
N ASP A 404 8.98 -8.15 13.91
CA ASP A 404 9.77 -9.19 13.24
C ASP A 404 11.26 -8.80 13.31
N ALA A 405 12.06 -9.65 13.92
CA ALA A 405 13.49 -9.42 14.08
C ALA A 405 14.26 -9.36 12.75
N ARG A 406 13.71 -9.87 11.65
CA ARG A 406 14.35 -9.91 10.34
C ARG A 406 14.26 -8.60 9.58
N ALA A 407 13.10 -7.96 9.65
CA ALA A 407 12.79 -6.74 8.90
C ALA A 407 11.63 -5.97 9.56
N ASP A 408 11.51 -4.68 9.27
CA ASP A 408 10.29 -3.93 9.50
C ASP A 408 9.43 -3.95 8.22
N PRO A 409 8.31 -4.67 8.23
CA PRO A 409 7.45 -4.84 7.05
C PRO A 409 6.74 -3.56 6.59
N LEU A 410 6.74 -2.51 7.41
CA LEU A 410 6.11 -1.23 7.10
C LEU A 410 7.08 -0.24 6.43
N VAL A 411 8.36 -0.61 6.29
CA VAL A 411 9.35 0.18 5.54
C VAL A 411 9.09 0.06 4.04
N ILE A 412 9.03 1.20 3.35
CA ILE A 412 8.92 1.26 1.90
C ILE A 412 10.33 1.23 1.30
N GLU A 413 10.92 0.05 1.16
CA GLU A 413 12.28 -0.10 0.63
C GLU A 413 12.38 0.26 -0.86
N LYS A 414 11.43 -0.22 -1.66
CA LYS A 414 11.32 0.11 -3.09
C LYS A 414 10.25 1.18 -3.30
N VAL A 415 10.57 2.21 -4.06
CA VAL A 415 9.59 3.24 -4.43
C VAL A 415 8.59 2.62 -5.41
N PRO A 416 7.28 2.67 -5.10
CA PRO A 416 6.26 2.17 -6.02
C PRO A 416 5.98 3.19 -7.13
N ASP A 417 5.40 2.73 -8.24
CA ASP A 417 4.85 3.59 -9.29
C ASP A 417 3.47 4.15 -8.88
N LEU A 418 2.68 3.31 -8.18
CA LEU A 418 1.36 3.64 -7.64
C LEU A 418 1.33 3.29 -6.16
N PHE A 419 0.71 4.15 -5.36
CA PHE A 419 0.41 3.87 -3.96
C PHE A 419 -1.10 4.01 -3.75
N PHE A 420 -1.78 2.92 -3.43
CA PHE A 420 -3.21 2.84 -3.18
C PHE A 420 -3.51 2.60 -1.72
N ALA A 421 -4.50 3.33 -1.18
CA ALA A 421 -4.95 3.17 0.19
C ALA A 421 -6.46 3.35 0.31
N GLY A 422 -7.01 3.09 1.50
CA GLY A 422 -8.42 3.23 1.86
C GLY A 422 -8.61 3.84 3.24
N HIS A 423 -9.46 3.23 4.07
CA HIS A 423 -9.73 3.51 5.48
C HIS A 423 -10.47 4.82 5.77
N ILE A 424 -10.08 5.94 5.14
CA ILE A 424 -10.64 7.29 5.44
C ILE A 424 -12.02 7.51 4.81
N HIS A 425 -12.53 6.58 4.03
CA HIS A 425 -13.83 6.65 3.35
C HIS A 425 -13.99 7.85 2.40
N LYS A 426 -12.91 8.45 1.93
CA LYS A 426 -12.91 9.58 1.00
C LYS A 426 -11.93 9.41 -0.14
N ALA A 427 -12.42 9.61 -1.36
CA ALA A 427 -11.58 9.54 -2.56
C ALA A 427 -10.65 10.74 -2.67
N GLY A 428 -9.41 10.49 -3.05
CA GLY A 428 -8.43 11.55 -3.30
C GLY A 428 -7.25 11.06 -4.11
N ALA A 429 -6.62 11.97 -4.85
CA ALA A 429 -5.42 11.65 -5.61
C ALA A 429 -4.40 12.77 -5.58
N MET A 430 -3.12 12.40 -5.69
CA MET A 430 -1.99 13.32 -5.74
C MET A 430 -0.84 12.70 -6.54
N GLN A 431 -0.06 13.52 -7.19
CA GLN A 431 1.22 13.13 -7.80
C GLN A 431 2.37 13.60 -6.90
N TYR A 432 3.32 12.73 -6.63
CA TYR A 432 4.50 13.09 -5.87
C TYR A 432 5.76 12.41 -6.43
N ARG A 433 6.69 13.19 -6.99
CA ARG A 433 8.00 12.74 -7.52
C ARG A 433 7.93 11.48 -8.39
N GLY A 434 6.92 11.40 -9.28
CA GLY A 434 6.73 10.25 -10.15
C GLY A 434 5.76 9.18 -9.63
N VAL A 435 5.44 9.19 -8.34
CA VAL A 435 4.45 8.27 -7.74
C VAL A 435 3.05 8.85 -7.83
N THR A 436 2.09 8.05 -8.28
CA THR A 436 0.65 8.39 -8.22
C THR A 436 0.07 7.84 -6.92
N LEU A 437 -0.40 8.72 -6.04
CA LEU A 437 -1.05 8.41 -4.76
C LEU A 437 -2.56 8.45 -4.95
N VAL A 438 -3.27 7.40 -4.54
CA VAL A 438 -4.73 7.32 -4.65
C VAL A 438 -5.33 6.75 -3.38
N SER A 439 -6.15 7.55 -2.71
CA SER A 439 -7.03 7.10 -1.63
C SER A 439 -8.37 6.69 -2.22
N ALA A 440 -8.82 5.47 -1.96
CA ALA A 440 -10.16 5.01 -2.28
C ALA A 440 -11.20 5.62 -1.34
N SER A 441 -12.43 5.69 -1.80
CA SER A 441 -13.58 5.97 -0.95
C SER A 441 -14.19 4.65 -0.43
N CYS A 442 -15.48 4.65 -0.11
CA CYS A 442 -16.20 3.54 0.48
C CYS A 442 -17.52 3.24 -0.26
N PHE A 443 -18.18 2.16 0.17
CA PHE A 443 -19.59 1.88 -0.15
C PHE A 443 -20.46 1.76 1.12
N GLN A 444 -20.04 2.43 2.20
CA GLN A 444 -20.78 2.52 3.43
C GLN A 444 -21.23 3.97 3.67
N GLY A 445 -22.52 4.16 3.93
CA GLY A 445 -23.05 5.44 4.40
C GLY A 445 -22.54 5.76 5.81
N LYS A 446 -22.70 7.01 6.23
CA LYS A 446 -22.20 7.50 7.52
C LYS A 446 -22.79 6.69 8.69
N THR A 447 -21.92 6.11 9.49
CA THR A 447 -22.26 5.39 10.72
C THR A 447 -22.31 6.33 11.93
N ASP A 448 -22.97 5.91 13.00
CA ASP A 448 -23.02 6.68 14.25
C ASP A 448 -21.62 6.88 14.87
N PHE A 449 -20.70 5.94 14.67
CA PHE A 449 -19.31 6.07 15.08
C PHE A 449 -18.59 7.16 14.28
N GLN A 450 -18.71 7.15 12.96
CA GLN A 450 -18.09 8.15 12.08
C GLN A 450 -18.62 9.56 12.34
N GLU A 451 -19.90 9.69 12.68
CA GLU A 451 -20.47 10.97 13.09
C GLU A 451 -19.81 11.52 14.36
N LYS A 452 -19.60 10.67 15.37
CA LYS A 452 -18.93 11.05 16.64
C LYS A 452 -17.49 11.50 16.45
N VAL A 453 -16.76 10.90 15.52
CA VAL A 453 -15.34 11.22 15.25
C VAL A 453 -15.16 12.28 14.16
N GLY A 454 -16.25 12.79 13.59
CA GLY A 454 -16.22 13.87 12.58
C GLY A 454 -15.80 13.42 11.19
N HIS A 455 -15.88 12.12 10.87
CA HIS A 455 -15.65 11.61 9.53
C HIS A 455 -16.86 11.90 8.63
N ASP A 456 -16.58 12.26 7.38
CA ASP A 456 -17.60 12.53 6.36
C ASP A 456 -17.34 11.64 5.13
N PRO A 457 -17.89 10.41 5.12
CA PRO A 457 -17.67 9.45 4.05
C PRO A 457 -18.29 9.92 2.72
N GLU A 458 -17.71 9.49 1.62
CA GLU A 458 -18.18 9.80 0.26
C GLU A 458 -18.50 8.51 -0.51
N PRO A 459 -19.59 7.79 -0.16
CA PRO A 459 -19.86 6.47 -0.69
C PRO A 459 -20.16 6.49 -2.19
N GLY A 460 -19.62 5.50 -2.91
CA GLY A 460 -19.85 5.31 -4.35
C GLY A 460 -18.91 6.14 -5.24
N VAL A 461 -17.87 6.77 -4.70
CA VAL A 461 -16.82 7.40 -5.51
C VAL A 461 -15.66 6.43 -5.72
N VAL A 462 -15.38 6.12 -6.97
CA VAL A 462 -14.32 5.17 -7.35
C VAL A 462 -13.26 5.88 -8.17
N PRO A 463 -12.03 6.01 -7.65
CA PRO A 463 -10.88 6.44 -8.43
C PRO A 463 -10.50 5.38 -9.47
N VAL A 464 -10.31 5.81 -10.72
CA VAL A 464 -9.89 4.94 -11.82
C VAL A 464 -8.65 5.55 -12.47
N VAL A 465 -7.54 4.83 -12.42
CA VAL A 465 -6.24 5.27 -12.91
C VAL A 465 -6.05 4.78 -14.34
N ASN A 466 -5.82 5.71 -15.27
CA ASN A 466 -5.28 5.38 -16.59
C ASN A 466 -3.78 5.05 -16.44
N LEU A 467 -3.38 3.82 -16.71
CA LEU A 467 -2.00 3.36 -16.50
C LEU A 467 -1.03 3.90 -17.58
N GLN A 468 -1.55 4.32 -18.74
CA GLN A 468 -0.75 4.92 -19.79
C GLN A 468 -0.46 6.41 -19.53
N THR A 469 -1.47 7.19 -19.11
CA THR A 469 -1.31 8.64 -18.89
C THR A 469 -1.02 9.01 -17.43
N ARG A 470 -1.33 8.12 -16.49
CA ARG A 470 -1.30 8.32 -15.02
C ARG A 470 -2.36 9.30 -14.52
N GLN A 471 -3.32 9.67 -15.37
CA GLN A 471 -4.47 10.47 -14.97
C GLN A 471 -5.43 9.63 -14.10
N VAL A 472 -5.98 10.25 -13.06
CA VAL A 472 -6.95 9.63 -12.17
C VAL A 472 -8.33 10.26 -12.42
N HIS A 473 -9.31 9.41 -12.74
CA HIS A 473 -10.70 9.78 -12.93
C HIS A 473 -11.50 9.41 -11.69
N MET A 474 -12.28 10.35 -11.13
CA MET A 474 -13.18 10.10 -10.01
C MET A 474 -14.57 9.79 -10.55
N LEU A 475 -14.94 8.52 -10.62
CA LEU A 475 -16.27 8.10 -11.09
C LEU A 475 -17.24 8.02 -9.92
N ARG A 476 -18.52 8.41 -10.14
CA ARG A 476 -19.59 8.37 -9.13
C ARG A 476 -20.68 7.41 -9.57
N PHE A 477 -21.13 6.57 -8.64
CA PHE A 477 -22.13 5.54 -8.84
C PHE A 477 -23.34 5.69 -7.95
#